data_60e2b15feee893cb65beb0fb729df9fa
#
_entry.id   60e2b15feee893cb65beb0fb729df9fa
#
_cell.length_a   1.000
_cell.length_b   1.000
_cell.length_c   1.000
_cell.angle_alpha   90.00
_cell.angle_beta   90.00
_cell.angle_gamma   90.00
#
_symmetry.space_group_name_H-M   'P 1'
#
loop_
_entity.id
_entity.type
_entity.pdbx_description
1 polymer ?
#
loop_
_entity_poly.entity_id
_entity_poly.type
_entity_poly.pdbx_seq_one_letter_code
_entity_poly.pdbx_strand_id
1 'polypeptide(L)'
;MFSGGISLSGISVLQLSSCERKNMPFKISLAEWSLHRTIRSKKIDHLDFSDITKNKFGLSAVEYVNVFFFDKANDKGYLNEMKIRADDLGIKSLLIMCDSEGNLGDPDPKQRTKAIENHYKWVDAARFLGCHSIRVNARSAGSYDEQIKLATDGLRRLTEFAEDLGINIIVENHGGLSNNGTWLSKVIQDVDHPMCGTLPDFGNFKIEGNTWYDRYKGVSELMPFAKAVSAKSYSFDHEGNDTQTDYYKMIKIVLDSGYNGYIGIEYEGNELG
;
A
#
# COMPACT_ATOMS: atom_id res chain seq x y z
N MET A 1 49.28 13.00 -33.15
CA MET A 1 47.80 12.94 -33.13
C MET A 1 47.39 11.70 -32.32
N PHE A 2 47.07 11.87 -31.07
CA PHE A 2 46.58 10.77 -30.23
C PHE A 2 45.07 10.98 -30.03
N SER A 3 44.26 10.07 -30.57
CA SER A 3 42.83 10.03 -30.31
C SER A 3 42.60 9.09 -29.13
N GLY A 4 42.29 9.66 -27.98
CA GLY A 4 41.88 8.93 -26.78
C GLY A 4 40.37 8.65 -26.84
N GLY A 5 40.01 7.38 -27.07
CA GLY A 5 38.61 6.93 -26.89
C GLY A 5 38.27 6.75 -25.40
N ILE A 6 37.30 7.47 -24.93
CA ILE A 6 36.73 7.28 -23.59
C ILE A 6 35.74 6.10 -23.68
N SER A 7 36.11 4.99 -23.08
CA SER A 7 35.25 3.83 -22.88
C SER A 7 34.26 4.15 -21.74
N LEU A 8 32.99 4.27 -22.06
CA LEU A 8 31.89 4.27 -21.08
C LEU A 8 31.74 2.84 -20.55
N SER A 9 32.31 2.59 -19.37
CA SER A 9 32.06 1.35 -18.63
C SER A 9 30.60 1.30 -18.20
N GLY A 10 29.88 0.33 -18.77
CA GLY A 10 28.46 0.14 -18.54
C GLY A 10 28.15 -0.16 -17.06
N ILE A 11 27.14 0.49 -16.55
CA ILE A 11 26.46 0.14 -15.31
C ILE A 11 25.79 -1.22 -15.56
N SER A 12 26.32 -2.25 -14.96
CA SER A 12 25.73 -3.59 -14.94
C SER A 12 24.50 -3.58 -14.06
N VAL A 13 23.33 -3.38 -14.65
CA VAL A 13 22.06 -3.69 -13.98
C VAL A 13 22.06 -5.21 -13.76
N LEU A 14 22.13 -5.61 -12.50
CA LEU A 14 21.94 -7.01 -12.09
C LEU A 14 20.54 -7.46 -12.52
N GLN A 15 20.43 -8.02 -13.73
CA GLN A 15 19.26 -8.78 -14.15
C GLN A 15 19.27 -10.08 -13.36
N LEU A 16 18.51 -10.14 -12.28
CA LEU A 16 18.15 -11.41 -11.67
C LEU A 16 17.56 -12.30 -12.75
N SER A 17 18.13 -13.49 -12.93
CA SER A 17 17.69 -14.42 -13.96
C SER A 17 16.22 -14.79 -13.75
N SER A 18 15.47 -15.05 -14.81
CA SER A 18 14.07 -15.45 -14.73
C SER A 18 13.84 -16.74 -13.91
N CYS A 19 14.89 -17.52 -13.71
CA CYS A 19 14.89 -18.75 -12.91
C CYS A 19 14.93 -18.46 -11.39
N GLU A 20 15.65 -17.41 -10.94
CA GLU A 20 15.70 -17.00 -9.54
C GLU A 20 14.39 -16.37 -9.09
N ARG A 21 13.70 -15.63 -9.96
CA ARG A 21 12.37 -15.06 -9.66
C ARG A 21 11.28 -16.11 -9.43
N LYS A 22 11.38 -17.31 -10.01
CA LYS A 22 10.39 -18.38 -9.85
C LYS A 22 10.39 -19.05 -8.48
N ASN A 23 11.44 -18.89 -7.69
CA ASN A 23 11.61 -19.53 -6.40
C ASN A 23 11.47 -18.57 -5.19
N MET A 24 11.08 -17.32 -5.43
CA MET A 24 10.83 -16.39 -4.34
C MET A 24 9.57 -16.79 -3.56
N PRO A 25 9.61 -16.83 -2.22
CA PRO A 25 8.47 -17.23 -1.39
C PRO A 25 7.35 -16.18 -1.37
N PHE A 26 7.54 -15.02 -1.98
CA PHE A 26 6.57 -13.93 -2.11
C PHE A 26 6.64 -13.34 -3.52
N LYS A 27 5.64 -12.54 -3.87
CA LYS A 27 5.56 -11.80 -5.13
C LYS A 27 5.79 -10.32 -4.87
N ILE A 28 6.19 -9.59 -5.91
CA ILE A 28 6.43 -8.15 -5.82
C ILE A 28 5.39 -7.40 -6.65
N SER A 29 4.79 -6.37 -6.06
CA SER A 29 3.96 -5.36 -6.73
C SER A 29 4.60 -3.99 -6.65
N LEU A 30 4.12 -3.05 -7.47
CA LEU A 30 4.48 -1.65 -7.39
C LEU A 30 3.31 -0.85 -6.83
N ALA A 31 3.55 -0.11 -5.76
CA ALA A 31 2.61 0.88 -5.26
C ALA A 31 2.75 2.18 -6.07
N GLU A 32 1.65 2.72 -6.54
CA GLU A 32 1.61 3.90 -7.39
C GLU A 32 2.20 5.14 -6.70
N TRP A 33 2.15 5.17 -5.37
CA TRP A 33 2.81 6.22 -4.59
C TRP A 33 4.31 6.34 -4.88
N SER A 34 4.98 5.27 -5.27
CA SER A 34 6.39 5.30 -5.71
C SER A 34 6.65 6.28 -6.85
N LEU A 35 5.64 6.57 -7.66
CA LEU A 35 5.71 7.51 -8.80
C LEU A 35 4.96 8.83 -8.56
N HIS A 36 4.55 9.11 -7.32
CA HIS A 36 3.67 10.24 -6.98
C HIS A 36 4.18 11.60 -7.47
N ARG A 37 5.49 11.87 -7.44
CA ARG A 37 6.08 13.13 -7.92
C ARG A 37 6.00 13.23 -9.44
N THR A 38 6.28 12.13 -10.13
CA THR A 38 6.28 12.06 -11.59
C THR A 38 4.87 12.21 -12.14
N ILE A 39 3.87 11.58 -11.50
CA ILE A 39 2.44 11.73 -11.84
C ILE A 39 1.98 13.16 -11.56
N ARG A 40 2.24 13.70 -10.35
CA ARG A 40 1.83 15.06 -9.98
C ARG A 40 2.47 16.14 -10.83
N SER A 41 3.70 15.94 -11.31
CA SER A 41 4.37 16.84 -12.24
C SER A 41 3.91 16.67 -13.69
N LYS A 42 2.98 15.74 -13.96
CA LYS A 42 2.45 15.42 -15.29
C LYS A 42 3.51 14.98 -16.30
N LYS A 43 4.62 14.42 -15.83
CA LYS A 43 5.63 13.78 -16.70
C LYS A 43 5.16 12.42 -17.21
N ILE A 44 4.25 11.78 -16.47
CA ILE A 44 3.52 10.57 -16.88
C ILE A 44 2.04 10.76 -16.55
N ASP A 45 1.16 10.13 -17.33
CA ASP A 45 -0.25 10.05 -17.03
C ASP A 45 -0.53 8.91 -16.05
N HIS A 46 -1.55 9.06 -15.21
CA HIS A 46 -1.98 7.98 -14.30
C HIS A 46 -2.31 6.69 -15.06
N LEU A 47 -2.94 6.80 -16.24
CA LEU A 47 -3.28 5.64 -17.09
C LEU A 47 -2.05 4.89 -17.62
N ASP A 48 -0.85 5.48 -17.58
CA ASP A 48 0.38 4.82 -18.03
C ASP A 48 1.03 3.97 -16.92
N PHE A 49 0.47 3.96 -15.71
CA PHE A 49 1.06 3.30 -14.56
C PHE A 49 1.27 1.79 -14.79
N SER A 50 0.29 1.10 -15.37
CA SER A 50 0.41 -0.34 -15.69
C SER A 50 1.51 -0.62 -16.71
N ASP A 51 1.62 0.23 -17.75
CA ASP A 51 2.67 0.12 -18.77
C ASP A 51 4.07 0.32 -18.18
N ILE A 52 4.22 1.37 -17.37
CA ILE A 52 5.48 1.67 -16.68
C ILE A 52 5.87 0.52 -15.74
N THR A 53 4.92 -0.01 -14.97
CA THR A 53 5.15 -1.15 -14.08
C THR A 53 5.66 -2.35 -14.85
N LYS A 54 5.06 -2.66 -16.00
CA LYS A 54 5.49 -3.77 -16.85
C LYS A 54 6.82 -3.54 -17.53
N ASN A 55 6.93 -2.42 -18.25
CA ASN A 55 8.00 -2.23 -19.24
C ASN A 55 9.24 -1.56 -18.64
N LYS A 56 9.12 -0.78 -17.55
CA LYS A 56 10.26 -0.17 -16.85
C LYS A 56 10.75 -1.00 -15.68
N PHE A 57 9.83 -1.57 -14.90
CA PHE A 57 10.19 -2.30 -13.67
C PHE A 57 10.12 -3.83 -13.83
N GLY A 58 9.54 -4.34 -14.92
CA GLY A 58 9.42 -5.78 -15.16
C GLY A 58 8.54 -6.50 -14.14
N LEU A 59 7.61 -5.76 -13.51
CA LEU A 59 6.67 -6.29 -12.54
C LEU A 59 5.34 -6.66 -13.20
N SER A 60 4.51 -7.42 -12.50
CA SER A 60 3.23 -7.92 -13.03
C SER A 60 2.04 -7.65 -12.12
N ALA A 61 2.19 -6.76 -11.14
CA ALA A 61 1.11 -6.37 -10.24
C ALA A 61 1.26 -4.92 -9.77
N VAL A 62 0.12 -4.25 -9.55
CA VAL A 62 0.02 -2.84 -9.17
C VAL A 62 -0.91 -2.66 -7.97
N GLU A 63 -0.63 -1.59 -7.22
CA GLU A 63 -1.43 -1.09 -6.11
C GLU A 63 -1.71 0.39 -6.37
N TYR A 64 -2.96 0.71 -6.66
CA TYR A 64 -3.38 2.08 -7.03
C TYR A 64 -3.52 2.97 -5.81
N VAL A 65 -3.44 4.30 -6.02
CA VAL A 65 -3.74 5.32 -5.00
C VAL A 65 -4.83 6.24 -5.52
N ASN A 66 -5.93 6.33 -4.79
CA ASN A 66 -7.14 7.04 -5.20
C ASN A 66 -6.93 8.52 -5.53
N VAL A 67 -5.95 9.18 -4.92
CA VAL A 67 -5.68 10.61 -5.14
C VAL A 67 -5.27 10.95 -6.57
N PHE A 68 -4.82 9.98 -7.37
CA PHE A 68 -4.44 10.20 -8.77
C PHE A 68 -5.63 10.12 -9.74
N PHE A 69 -6.76 9.55 -9.29
CA PHE A 69 -8.01 9.45 -10.06
C PHE A 69 -9.25 9.69 -9.19
N PHE A 70 -9.13 10.66 -8.27
CA PHE A 70 -10.10 10.89 -7.19
C PHE A 70 -11.52 11.19 -7.68
N ASP A 71 -11.67 11.94 -8.77
CA ASP A 71 -12.93 12.28 -9.43
C ASP A 71 -13.45 11.18 -10.38
N LYS A 72 -12.73 10.07 -10.51
CA LYS A 72 -13.00 8.98 -11.45
C LYS A 72 -13.56 7.71 -10.81
N ALA A 73 -13.76 7.67 -9.50
CA ALA A 73 -14.26 6.48 -8.80
C ALA A 73 -15.57 5.92 -9.40
N ASN A 74 -16.45 6.80 -9.91
CA ASN A 74 -17.72 6.43 -10.56
C ASN A 74 -17.68 6.55 -12.10
N ASP A 75 -16.57 6.93 -12.69
CA ASP A 75 -16.40 7.05 -14.14
C ASP A 75 -16.06 5.67 -14.74
N LYS A 76 -17.10 4.95 -15.13
CA LYS A 76 -16.95 3.59 -15.70
C LYS A 76 -16.10 3.55 -16.96
N GLY A 77 -16.10 4.62 -17.76
CA GLY A 77 -15.25 4.72 -18.95
C GLY A 77 -13.79 4.77 -18.57
N TYR A 78 -13.44 5.61 -17.61
CA TYR A 78 -12.08 5.72 -17.10
C TYR A 78 -11.59 4.43 -16.41
N LEU A 79 -12.41 3.85 -15.52
CA LEU A 79 -12.07 2.59 -14.86
C LEU A 79 -11.92 1.44 -15.86
N ASN A 80 -12.73 1.43 -16.92
CA ASN A 80 -12.60 0.42 -17.98
C ASN A 80 -11.29 0.59 -18.77
N GLU A 81 -10.87 1.81 -19.04
CA GLU A 81 -9.57 2.09 -19.67
C GLU A 81 -8.41 1.60 -18.79
N MET A 82 -8.44 1.88 -17.47
CA MET A 82 -7.45 1.34 -16.53
C MET A 82 -7.40 -0.18 -16.57
N LYS A 83 -8.58 -0.81 -16.57
CA LYS A 83 -8.69 -2.27 -16.58
C LYS A 83 -8.15 -2.88 -17.88
N ILE A 84 -8.53 -2.34 -19.03
CA ILE A 84 -8.06 -2.83 -20.34
C ILE A 84 -6.53 -2.74 -20.42
N ARG A 85 -5.94 -1.60 -20.06
CA ARG A 85 -4.48 -1.43 -20.07
C ARG A 85 -3.76 -2.42 -19.16
N ALA A 86 -4.32 -2.70 -17.98
CA ALA A 86 -3.74 -3.69 -17.07
C ALA A 86 -3.87 -5.11 -17.64
N ASP A 87 -5.05 -5.48 -18.13
CA ASP A 87 -5.33 -6.81 -18.67
C ASP A 87 -4.48 -7.13 -19.92
N ASP A 88 -4.37 -6.17 -20.86
CA ASP A 88 -3.56 -6.32 -22.10
C ASP A 88 -2.08 -6.55 -21.81
N LEU A 89 -1.56 -6.00 -20.71
CA LEU A 89 -0.18 -6.15 -20.26
C LEU A 89 0.03 -7.35 -19.33
N GLY A 90 -1.04 -8.06 -18.96
CA GLY A 90 -1.00 -9.12 -17.94
C GLY A 90 -0.62 -8.60 -16.56
N ILE A 91 -1.02 -7.37 -16.24
CA ILE A 91 -0.83 -6.74 -14.93
C ILE A 91 -2.02 -7.06 -14.03
N LYS A 92 -1.75 -7.53 -12.81
CA LYS A 92 -2.76 -7.79 -11.80
C LYS A 92 -2.99 -6.55 -10.94
N SER A 93 -4.21 -6.06 -10.90
CA SER A 93 -4.65 -5.03 -9.96
C SER A 93 -4.90 -5.66 -8.59
N LEU A 94 -4.24 -5.18 -7.53
CA LEU A 94 -4.31 -5.79 -6.21
C LEU A 94 -5.22 -5.05 -5.24
N LEU A 95 -5.06 -3.75 -5.14
CA LEU A 95 -5.80 -2.91 -4.21
C LEU A 95 -5.85 -1.45 -4.68
N ILE A 96 -6.74 -0.67 -4.04
CA ILE A 96 -6.75 0.80 -4.12
C ILE A 96 -6.47 1.34 -2.72
N MET A 97 -5.43 2.15 -2.56
CA MET A 97 -5.16 2.91 -1.35
C MET A 97 -6.07 4.14 -1.33
N CYS A 98 -6.91 4.26 -0.30
CA CYS A 98 -7.91 5.32 -0.17
C CYS A 98 -7.48 6.35 0.86
N ASP A 99 -7.21 7.57 0.41
CA ASP A 99 -6.91 8.74 1.23
C ASP A 99 -7.99 9.82 1.02
N SER A 100 -8.07 10.76 1.98
CA SER A 100 -8.91 11.97 1.89
C SER A 100 -10.43 11.73 1.87
N GLU A 101 -10.90 10.56 2.29
CA GLU A 101 -12.33 10.22 2.36
C GLU A 101 -12.98 10.43 3.75
N GLY A 102 -12.25 11.08 4.67
CA GLY A 102 -12.67 11.30 6.06
C GLY A 102 -12.10 10.28 7.03
N ASN A 103 -12.43 10.45 8.31
CA ASN A 103 -11.89 9.61 9.39
C ASN A 103 -12.88 8.51 9.74
N LEU A 104 -12.52 7.25 9.53
CA LEU A 104 -13.37 6.10 9.87
C LEU A 104 -13.61 5.95 11.38
N GLY A 105 -12.76 6.55 12.22
CA GLY A 105 -12.95 6.65 13.67
C GLY A 105 -13.33 8.06 14.14
N ASP A 106 -14.04 8.86 13.35
CA ASP A 106 -14.41 10.21 13.75
C ASP A 106 -15.30 10.19 15.00
N PRO A 107 -15.03 11.02 16.05
CA PRO A 107 -15.86 11.11 17.23
C PRO A 107 -17.31 11.54 16.94
N ASP A 108 -17.52 12.42 15.96
CA ASP A 108 -18.87 12.76 15.51
C ASP A 108 -19.46 11.60 14.68
N PRO A 109 -20.57 10.98 15.15
CA PRO A 109 -21.20 9.86 14.44
C PRO A 109 -21.62 10.19 13.01
N LYS A 110 -21.99 11.46 12.73
CA LYS A 110 -22.40 11.89 11.38
C LYS A 110 -21.19 11.95 10.45
N GLN A 111 -20.07 12.52 10.93
CA GLN A 111 -18.83 12.57 10.15
C GLN A 111 -18.27 11.17 9.93
N ARG A 112 -18.30 10.30 10.95
CA ARG A 112 -17.89 8.90 10.81
C ARG A 112 -18.75 8.15 9.79
N THR A 113 -20.09 8.30 9.83
CA THR A 113 -20.98 7.72 8.82
C THR A 113 -20.66 8.26 7.42
N LYS A 114 -20.44 9.56 7.28
CA LYS A 114 -20.08 10.17 6.01
C LYS A 114 -18.76 9.63 5.47
N ALA A 115 -17.76 9.47 6.34
CA ALA A 115 -16.48 8.86 5.93
C ALA A 115 -16.69 7.43 5.41
N ILE A 116 -17.50 6.60 6.09
CA ILE A 116 -17.84 5.24 5.65
C ILE A 116 -18.47 5.28 4.25
N GLU A 117 -19.50 6.10 4.04
CA GLU A 117 -20.20 6.24 2.76
C GLU A 117 -19.29 6.72 1.63
N ASN A 118 -18.34 7.62 1.94
CA ASN A 118 -17.37 8.09 0.97
C ASN A 118 -16.47 6.97 0.42
N HIS A 119 -16.22 5.91 1.20
CA HIS A 119 -15.42 4.77 0.76
C HIS A 119 -16.20 3.80 -0.14
N TYR A 120 -17.53 3.80 -0.15
CA TYR A 120 -18.34 2.86 -0.94
C TYR A 120 -17.98 2.86 -2.42
N LYS A 121 -17.82 4.05 -3.01
CA LYS A 121 -17.40 4.18 -4.41
C LYS A 121 -16.06 3.50 -4.72
N TRP A 122 -15.15 3.45 -3.73
CA TRP A 122 -13.84 2.82 -3.89
C TRP A 122 -13.92 1.30 -3.74
N VAL A 123 -14.85 0.79 -2.93
CA VAL A 123 -15.17 -0.64 -2.89
C VAL A 123 -15.70 -1.09 -4.25
N ASP A 124 -16.63 -0.33 -4.84
CA ASP A 124 -17.17 -0.60 -6.18
C ASP A 124 -16.09 -0.52 -7.28
N ALA A 125 -15.24 0.51 -7.23
CA ALA A 125 -14.14 0.66 -8.17
C ALA A 125 -13.12 -0.49 -8.05
N ALA A 126 -12.77 -0.88 -6.82
CA ALA A 126 -11.87 -2.00 -6.55
C ALA A 126 -12.42 -3.33 -7.12
N ARG A 127 -13.71 -3.60 -6.89
CA ARG A 127 -14.38 -4.76 -7.48
C ARG A 127 -14.32 -4.72 -9.01
N PHE A 128 -14.62 -3.57 -9.62
CA PHE A 128 -14.62 -3.41 -11.08
C PHE A 128 -13.22 -3.65 -11.68
N LEU A 129 -12.17 -3.15 -11.04
CA LEU A 129 -10.77 -3.31 -11.45
C LEU A 129 -10.21 -4.72 -11.15
N GLY A 130 -10.94 -5.57 -10.43
CA GLY A 130 -10.48 -6.91 -10.04
C GLY A 130 -9.50 -6.91 -8.87
N CYS A 131 -9.47 -5.84 -8.08
CA CYS A 131 -8.72 -5.77 -6.83
C CYS A 131 -9.32 -6.70 -5.77
N HIS A 132 -8.50 -7.14 -4.81
CA HIS A 132 -8.97 -7.93 -3.67
C HIS A 132 -9.28 -7.11 -2.43
N SER A 133 -8.84 -5.85 -2.39
CA SER A 133 -8.96 -4.99 -1.20
C SER A 133 -9.05 -3.51 -1.57
N ILE A 134 -9.57 -2.72 -0.63
CA ILE A 134 -9.18 -1.31 -0.48
C ILE A 134 -8.35 -1.14 0.80
N ARG A 135 -7.32 -0.30 0.77
CA ARG A 135 -6.58 0.13 1.96
C ARG A 135 -7.18 1.43 2.47
N VAL A 136 -7.43 1.48 3.75
CA VAL A 136 -8.01 2.62 4.46
C VAL A 136 -7.16 3.03 5.66
N ASN A 137 -7.44 4.21 6.21
CA ASN A 137 -6.80 4.74 7.41
C ASN A 137 -7.74 4.63 8.63
N ALA A 138 -7.24 4.13 9.77
CA ALA A 138 -7.99 4.06 11.03
C ALA A 138 -7.86 5.35 11.85
N ARG A 139 -7.97 6.51 11.21
CA ARG A 139 -7.86 7.80 11.90
C ARG A 139 -9.04 8.04 12.83
N SER A 140 -8.72 8.51 14.05
CA SER A 140 -9.68 8.81 15.10
C SER A 140 -9.18 9.96 15.98
N ALA A 141 -9.92 10.33 17.03
CA ALA A 141 -9.53 11.30 18.03
C ALA A 141 -10.12 10.94 19.40
N GLY A 142 -9.56 11.49 20.47
CA GLY A 142 -9.91 11.18 21.85
C GLY A 142 -8.81 10.37 22.56
N SER A 143 -9.13 9.76 23.67
CA SER A 143 -8.23 8.88 24.43
C SER A 143 -7.89 7.60 23.63
N TYR A 144 -6.86 6.89 24.07
CA TYR A 144 -6.42 5.64 23.46
C TYR A 144 -7.57 4.62 23.28
N ASP A 145 -8.36 4.40 24.32
CA ASP A 145 -9.48 3.44 24.31
C ASP A 145 -10.70 3.94 23.52
N GLU A 146 -10.95 5.24 23.54
CA GLU A 146 -12.00 5.84 22.70
C GLU A 146 -11.69 5.69 21.23
N GLN A 147 -10.46 5.96 20.82
CA GLN A 147 -10.05 5.79 19.43
C GLN A 147 -10.16 4.34 18.97
N ILE A 148 -9.84 3.32 19.81
CA ILE A 148 -10.09 1.91 19.49
C ILE A 148 -11.57 1.67 19.17
N LYS A 149 -12.47 2.09 20.06
CA LYS A 149 -13.93 1.89 19.89
C LYS A 149 -14.47 2.54 18.62
N LEU A 150 -14.05 3.77 18.36
CA LEU A 150 -14.51 4.54 17.21
C LEU A 150 -13.99 3.98 15.88
N ALA A 151 -12.71 3.64 15.83
CA ALA A 151 -12.11 3.03 14.65
C ALA A 151 -12.72 1.64 14.37
N THR A 152 -12.95 0.84 15.42
CA THR A 152 -13.62 -0.47 15.31
C THR A 152 -15.02 -0.32 14.72
N ASP A 153 -15.85 0.65 15.19
CA ASP A 153 -17.19 0.90 14.66
C ASP A 153 -17.14 1.23 13.15
N GLY A 154 -16.29 2.18 12.77
CA GLY A 154 -16.22 2.58 11.37
C GLY A 154 -15.71 1.50 10.44
N LEU A 155 -14.66 0.77 10.85
CA LEU A 155 -14.10 -0.32 10.07
C LEU A 155 -15.08 -1.49 9.94
N ARG A 156 -15.77 -1.86 11.02
CA ARG A 156 -16.77 -2.94 10.97
C ARG A 156 -17.87 -2.62 9.98
N ARG A 157 -18.49 -1.45 10.09
CA ARG A 157 -19.58 -1.02 9.19
C ARG A 157 -19.14 -0.96 7.72
N LEU A 158 -17.91 -0.50 7.45
CA LEU A 158 -17.37 -0.50 6.09
C LEU A 158 -17.09 -1.92 5.60
N THR A 159 -16.59 -2.80 6.47
CA THR A 159 -16.31 -4.20 6.11
C THR A 159 -17.59 -4.97 5.81
N GLU A 160 -18.65 -4.78 6.61
CA GLU A 160 -19.98 -5.38 6.36
C GLU A 160 -20.54 -4.95 5.00
N PHE A 161 -20.39 -3.68 4.61
CA PHE A 161 -20.77 -3.23 3.27
C PHE A 161 -19.94 -3.91 2.16
N ALA A 162 -18.64 -4.05 2.37
CA ALA A 162 -17.71 -4.57 1.37
C ALA A 162 -17.76 -6.09 1.21
N GLU A 163 -18.29 -6.82 2.21
CA GLU A 163 -18.36 -8.28 2.22
C GLU A 163 -19.15 -8.82 1.04
N ASP A 164 -20.33 -8.28 0.77
CA ASP A 164 -21.21 -8.70 -0.35
C ASP A 164 -20.55 -8.47 -1.72
N LEU A 165 -19.56 -7.58 -1.76
CA LEU A 165 -18.79 -7.26 -2.97
C LEU A 165 -17.49 -8.07 -3.08
N GLY A 166 -17.15 -8.86 -2.07
CA GLY A 166 -15.93 -9.67 -2.01
C GLY A 166 -14.66 -8.87 -1.89
N ILE A 167 -14.72 -7.64 -1.32
CA ILE A 167 -13.58 -6.73 -1.15
C ILE A 167 -13.17 -6.67 0.31
N ASN A 168 -11.89 -6.94 0.60
CA ASN A 168 -11.39 -6.77 1.96
C ASN A 168 -11.15 -5.29 2.28
N ILE A 169 -11.38 -4.93 3.54
CA ILE A 169 -11.00 -3.65 4.11
C ILE A 169 -9.70 -3.87 4.90
N ILE A 170 -8.60 -3.28 4.44
CA ILE A 170 -7.30 -3.44 5.08
C ILE A 170 -6.78 -2.11 5.58
N VAL A 171 -6.20 -2.12 6.77
CA VAL A 171 -5.72 -0.91 7.43
C VAL A 171 -4.20 -0.87 7.39
N GLU A 172 -3.66 0.23 6.91
CA GLU A 172 -2.24 0.54 7.01
C GLU A 172 -1.93 1.22 8.34
N ASN A 173 -0.78 0.92 8.93
CA ASN A 173 -0.19 1.76 9.96
C ASN A 173 0.25 3.08 9.32
N HIS A 174 -0.63 4.11 9.33
CA HIS A 174 -0.46 5.36 8.59
C HIS A 174 -0.84 6.59 9.42
N GLY A 175 0.00 6.89 10.42
CA GLY A 175 -0.09 8.08 11.26
C GLY A 175 -0.91 7.93 12.55
N GLY A 176 -0.53 8.68 13.56
CA GLY A 176 -1.17 8.65 14.88
C GLY A 176 -1.07 7.28 15.56
N LEU A 177 -2.11 6.89 16.29
CA LEU A 177 -2.14 5.61 17.00
C LEU A 177 -2.12 4.39 16.07
N SER A 178 -2.51 4.50 14.79
CA SER A 178 -2.39 3.37 13.87
C SER A 178 -0.93 2.95 13.64
N ASN A 179 0.05 3.83 13.91
CA ASN A 179 1.48 3.52 13.89
C ASN A 179 1.97 2.74 15.13
N ASN A 180 1.08 2.46 16.09
CA ASN A 180 1.33 1.57 17.21
C ASN A 180 0.75 0.20 16.89
N GLY A 181 1.62 -0.81 16.65
CA GLY A 181 1.19 -2.16 16.27
C GLY A 181 0.23 -2.80 17.27
N THR A 182 0.45 -2.62 18.57
CA THR A 182 -0.46 -3.13 19.60
C THR A 182 -1.85 -2.49 19.48
N TRP A 183 -1.92 -1.17 19.26
CA TRP A 183 -3.19 -0.46 19.09
C TRP A 183 -3.95 -0.95 17.85
N LEU A 184 -3.27 -0.99 16.70
CA LEU A 184 -3.92 -1.38 15.45
C LEU A 184 -4.34 -2.86 15.46
N SER A 185 -3.51 -3.75 16.00
CA SER A 185 -3.86 -5.16 16.18
C SER A 185 -5.13 -5.32 17.03
N LYS A 186 -5.24 -4.53 18.12
CA LYS A 186 -6.44 -4.54 18.96
C LYS A 186 -7.68 -4.07 18.21
N VAL A 187 -7.57 -3.01 17.41
CA VAL A 187 -8.67 -2.53 16.57
C VAL A 187 -9.15 -3.63 15.62
N ILE A 188 -8.23 -4.30 14.91
CA ILE A 188 -8.61 -5.38 13.97
C ILE A 188 -9.23 -6.56 14.69
N GLN A 189 -8.69 -6.97 15.86
CA GLN A 189 -9.30 -8.01 16.70
C GLN A 189 -10.71 -7.66 17.13
N ASP A 190 -10.95 -6.39 17.49
CA ASP A 190 -12.28 -5.93 17.94
C ASP A 190 -13.27 -5.78 16.77
N VAL A 191 -12.79 -5.53 15.54
CA VAL A 191 -13.65 -5.62 14.35
C VAL A 191 -14.16 -7.05 14.17
N ASP A 192 -13.34 -8.05 14.47
CA ASP A 192 -13.70 -9.48 14.44
C ASP A 192 -14.44 -9.89 13.15
N HIS A 193 -13.83 -9.58 12.01
CA HIS A 193 -14.39 -9.90 10.69
C HIS A 193 -13.32 -10.44 9.74
N PRO A 194 -13.55 -11.59 9.07
CA PRO A 194 -12.52 -12.23 8.24
C PRO A 194 -12.07 -11.40 7.04
N MET A 195 -12.89 -10.46 6.58
CA MET A 195 -12.54 -9.55 5.49
C MET A 195 -11.94 -8.22 5.98
N CYS A 196 -11.81 -7.99 7.28
CA CYS A 196 -11.00 -6.92 7.83
C CYS A 196 -9.58 -7.41 8.11
N GLY A 197 -8.57 -6.61 7.80
CA GLY A 197 -7.17 -6.99 8.02
C GLY A 197 -6.22 -5.81 8.00
N THR A 198 -4.93 -6.10 7.87
CA THR A 198 -3.89 -5.07 7.82
C THR A 198 -3.14 -5.06 6.50
N LEU A 199 -2.52 -3.92 6.23
CA LEU A 199 -1.42 -3.72 5.29
C LEU A 199 -0.24 -3.18 6.10
N PRO A 200 0.61 -4.05 6.70
CA PRO A 200 1.78 -3.59 7.45
C PRO A 200 2.74 -2.83 6.54
N ASP A 201 3.00 -1.57 6.88
CA ASP A 201 3.99 -0.71 6.22
C ASP A 201 5.29 -0.69 7.03
N PHE A 202 6.44 -0.78 6.35
CA PHE A 202 7.76 -0.91 7.00
C PHE A 202 8.31 0.41 7.56
N GLY A 203 7.78 1.56 7.12
CA GLY A 203 8.29 2.89 7.45
C GLY A 203 7.43 3.69 8.44
N ASN A 204 6.14 3.46 8.47
CA ASN A 204 5.16 4.30 9.17
C ASN A 204 5.02 3.95 10.66
N PHE A 205 6.03 4.26 11.47
CA PHE A 205 6.04 3.96 12.92
C PHE A 205 6.22 5.19 13.82
N LYS A 206 6.11 6.40 13.26
CA LYS A 206 6.10 7.63 14.04
C LYS A 206 4.68 7.92 14.55
N ILE A 207 4.46 7.81 15.87
CA ILE A 207 3.14 8.03 16.49
C ILE A 207 2.84 9.53 16.56
N GLU A 208 3.66 10.29 17.30
CA GLU A 208 3.48 11.73 17.51
C GLU A 208 4.81 12.37 17.92
N GLY A 209 5.06 13.63 17.51
CA GLY A 209 6.26 14.36 17.87
C GLY A 209 7.54 13.56 17.57
N ASN A 210 8.29 13.18 18.59
CA ASN A 210 9.47 12.34 18.50
C ASN A 210 9.23 10.91 19.02
N THR A 211 7.98 10.53 19.21
CA THR A 211 7.62 9.19 19.71
C THR A 211 7.49 8.22 18.53
N TRP A 212 8.34 7.18 18.56
CA TRP A 212 8.37 6.12 17.58
C TRP A 212 8.01 4.79 18.20
N TYR A 213 7.27 3.96 17.46
CA TYR A 213 7.08 2.55 17.78
C TYR A 213 8.19 1.72 17.13
N ASP A 214 8.58 0.63 17.76
CA ASP A 214 9.53 -0.32 17.15
C ASP A 214 8.91 -0.94 15.90
N ARG A 215 9.49 -0.67 14.71
CA ARG A 215 8.95 -1.11 13.43
C ARG A 215 8.93 -2.63 13.28
N TYR A 216 9.94 -3.31 13.79
CA TYR A 216 10.01 -4.78 13.67
C TYR A 216 8.98 -5.45 14.57
N LYS A 217 8.81 -4.93 15.79
CA LYS A 217 7.73 -5.35 16.69
C LYS A 217 6.37 -5.05 16.07
N GLY A 218 6.17 -3.84 15.54
CA GLY A 218 4.90 -3.43 14.95
C GLY A 218 4.51 -4.29 13.77
N VAL A 219 5.42 -4.53 12.81
CA VAL A 219 5.14 -5.45 11.69
C VAL A 219 4.83 -6.85 12.21
N SER A 220 5.61 -7.38 13.17
CA SER A 220 5.34 -8.71 13.75
C SER A 220 3.94 -8.81 14.38
N GLU A 221 3.46 -7.75 15.04
CA GLU A 221 2.11 -7.69 15.63
C GLU A 221 0.99 -7.60 14.59
N LEU A 222 1.25 -6.98 13.43
CA LEU A 222 0.28 -6.77 12.38
C LEU A 222 0.19 -7.94 11.38
N MET A 223 1.28 -8.69 11.19
CA MET A 223 1.34 -9.79 10.23
C MET A 223 0.26 -10.87 10.40
N PRO A 224 -0.20 -11.25 11.60
CA PRO A 224 -1.30 -12.22 11.76
C PRO A 224 -2.60 -11.82 11.04
N PHE A 225 -2.80 -10.54 10.75
CA PHE A 225 -3.98 -9.98 10.08
C PHE A 225 -3.69 -9.52 8.65
N ALA A 226 -2.45 -9.68 8.17
CA ALA A 226 -2.02 -9.08 6.90
C ALA A 226 -2.69 -9.74 5.69
N LYS A 227 -3.20 -8.91 4.80
CA LYS A 227 -3.73 -9.29 3.48
C LYS A 227 -2.91 -8.69 2.33
N ALA A 228 -2.07 -7.71 2.63
CA ALA A 228 -1.04 -7.13 1.78
C ALA A 228 0.09 -6.61 2.67
N VAL A 229 1.24 -6.22 2.10
CA VAL A 229 2.40 -5.68 2.82
C VAL A 229 3.00 -4.55 2.01
N SER A 230 3.32 -3.41 2.64
CA SER A 230 4.00 -2.27 2.01
C SER A 230 5.47 -2.22 2.41
N ALA A 231 6.35 -2.42 1.45
CA ALA A 231 7.79 -2.27 1.60
C ALA A 231 8.19 -0.81 1.35
N LYS A 232 7.80 0.07 2.26
CA LYS A 232 8.13 1.50 2.20
C LYS A 232 9.63 1.72 2.37
N SER A 233 10.21 2.51 1.48
CA SER A 233 11.63 2.86 1.46
C SER A 233 11.83 4.35 1.19
N TYR A 234 12.98 4.88 1.65
CA TYR A 234 13.26 6.32 1.55
C TYR A 234 14.60 6.62 0.88
N SER A 235 15.67 6.01 1.33
CA SER A 235 17.01 6.24 0.82
C SER A 235 17.87 4.98 0.93
N PHE A 236 18.82 4.86 0.02
CA PHE A 236 19.65 3.68 -0.10
C PHE A 236 21.13 4.04 0.06
N ASP A 237 21.90 3.15 0.65
CA ASP A 237 23.34 3.25 0.69
C ASP A 237 23.98 2.85 -0.67
N HIS A 238 25.31 2.90 -0.76
CA HIS A 238 26.05 2.55 -1.98
C HIS A 238 25.97 1.06 -2.36
N GLU A 239 25.52 0.20 -1.43
CA GLU A 239 25.29 -1.22 -1.63
C GLU A 239 23.85 -1.53 -2.03
N GLY A 240 22.95 -0.52 -1.98
CA GLY A 240 21.54 -0.63 -2.29
C GLY A 240 20.66 -1.07 -1.11
N ASN A 241 21.17 -1.03 0.13
CA ASN A 241 20.36 -1.29 1.32
C ASN A 241 19.62 -0.02 1.75
N ASP A 242 18.36 -0.16 2.17
CA ASP A 242 17.63 0.96 2.77
C ASP A 242 18.32 1.40 4.07
N THR A 243 18.51 2.72 4.22
CA THR A 243 19.28 3.30 5.34
C THR A 243 18.50 3.38 6.65
N GLN A 244 17.18 3.17 6.60
CA GLN A 244 16.28 3.30 7.77
C GLN A 244 15.75 1.96 8.26
N THR A 245 15.63 0.97 7.36
CA THR A 245 15.01 -0.33 7.64
C THR A 245 15.96 -1.45 7.20
N ASP A 246 16.32 -2.32 8.13
CA ASP A 246 16.97 -3.59 7.79
C ASP A 246 15.94 -4.50 7.09
N TYR A 247 15.99 -4.52 5.76
CA TYR A 247 15.07 -5.28 4.94
C TYR A 247 15.24 -6.80 5.10
N TYR A 248 16.44 -7.29 5.38
CA TYR A 248 16.64 -8.74 5.63
C TYR A 248 15.88 -9.17 6.88
N LYS A 249 16.02 -8.40 7.96
CA LYS A 249 15.28 -8.64 9.20
C LYS A 249 13.77 -8.49 8.99
N MET A 250 13.34 -7.47 8.24
CA MET A 250 11.93 -7.19 8.02
C MET A 250 11.25 -8.28 7.17
N ILE A 251 11.85 -8.66 6.06
CA ILE A 251 11.35 -9.74 5.20
C ILE A 251 11.32 -11.07 5.94
N LYS A 252 12.32 -11.33 6.82
CA LYS A 252 12.28 -12.53 7.66
C LYS A 252 11.04 -12.55 8.55
N ILE A 253 10.66 -11.45 9.18
CA ILE A 253 9.43 -11.35 10.01
C ILE A 253 8.20 -11.66 9.15
N VAL A 254 8.12 -11.09 7.95
CA VAL A 254 7.01 -11.33 7.03
C VAL A 254 6.90 -12.81 6.65
N LEU A 255 8.02 -13.44 6.30
CA LEU A 255 8.03 -14.85 5.88
C LEU A 255 7.80 -15.82 7.05
N ASP A 256 8.34 -15.54 8.22
CA ASP A 256 8.13 -16.33 9.44
C ASP A 256 6.64 -16.36 9.86
N SER A 257 5.86 -15.35 9.48
CA SER A 257 4.40 -15.35 9.70
C SER A 257 3.62 -16.28 8.75
N GLY A 258 4.28 -16.88 7.77
CA GLY A 258 3.66 -17.71 6.74
C GLY A 258 3.08 -16.93 5.56
N TYR A 259 3.33 -15.61 5.49
CA TYR A 259 2.85 -14.78 4.39
C TYR A 259 3.55 -15.14 3.07
N ASN A 260 2.76 -15.34 2.01
CA ASN A 260 3.22 -15.73 0.67
C ASN A 260 2.58 -14.90 -0.46
N GLY A 261 1.96 -13.77 -0.08
CA GLY A 261 1.27 -12.85 -0.99
C GLY A 261 2.20 -11.90 -1.73
N TYR A 262 1.67 -10.73 -2.05
CA TYR A 262 2.43 -9.64 -2.66
C TYR A 262 3.01 -8.72 -1.60
N ILE A 263 4.26 -8.28 -1.82
CA ILE A 263 4.90 -7.20 -1.08
C ILE A 263 5.02 -6.03 -2.06
N GLY A 264 4.32 -4.94 -1.77
CA GLY A 264 4.29 -3.73 -2.59
C GLY A 264 5.51 -2.87 -2.35
N ILE A 265 6.26 -2.55 -3.40
CA ILE A 265 7.34 -1.55 -3.31
C ILE A 265 6.68 -0.19 -3.23
N GLU A 266 6.96 0.56 -2.16
CA GLU A 266 6.54 1.94 -1.98
C GLU A 266 7.73 2.84 -1.68
N TYR A 267 8.22 3.54 -2.70
CA TYR A 267 9.32 4.48 -2.56
C TYR A 267 8.81 5.89 -2.29
N GLU A 268 9.26 6.49 -1.20
CA GLU A 268 8.89 7.85 -0.77
C GLU A 268 10.11 8.77 -0.61
N GLY A 269 11.30 8.29 -0.95
CA GLY A 269 12.54 9.05 -0.87
C GLY A 269 12.63 10.22 -1.87
N ASN A 270 13.62 11.08 -1.71
CA ASN A 270 13.80 12.29 -2.54
C ASN A 270 14.82 12.12 -3.68
N GLU A 271 15.57 11.02 -3.71
CA GLU A 271 16.75 10.88 -4.56
C GLU A 271 16.44 10.38 -5.98
N LEU A 272 15.27 9.77 -6.18
CA LEU A 272 14.84 9.21 -7.45
C LEU A 272 13.50 9.86 -7.85
N GLY A 273 13.53 11.04 -8.40
CA GLY A 273 12.32 11.76 -8.82
C GLY A 273 12.26 12.00 -10.31
#